data_81eb5401754a1e6b37cb974d23d7c731
#
_entry.id   81eb5401754a1e6b37cb974d23d7c731
#
_cell.length_a   1.000
_cell.length_b   1.000
_cell.length_c   1.000
_cell.angle_alpha   90.00
_cell.angle_beta   90.00
_cell.angle_gamma   90.00
#
_symmetry.space_group_name_H-M   'P 1'
#
loop_
_entity.id
_entity.type
_entity.pdbx_description
1 polymer ?
#
loop_
_entity_poly.entity_id
_entity_poly.type
_entity_poly.pdbx_seq_one_letter_code
_entity_poly.pdbx_strand_id
1 'polypeptide(L)'
;MPFRGRVRVTSPFGWRMLNGAKDFHNGVDLVGVYSTDIVSPLDGTVIMAGYGTECGNQIQVYTRFGRTLFFCHMKTLSVRAGETVIQGQKLGVMGATGTKCFGAHLHFGVYEGKGRSGKVLDAEKFLNLK
;
A
#
# COMPACT_ATOMS: atom_id res chain seq x y z
N MET A 1 -8.94 6.65 0.69
CA MET A 1 -8.86 5.23 0.32
C MET A 1 -7.88 5.02 -0.81
N PRO A 2 -7.16 3.90 -0.84
CA PRO A 2 -6.25 3.59 -1.94
C PRO A 2 -6.93 3.00 -3.18
N PHE A 3 -8.24 2.83 -3.15
CA PHE A 3 -9.07 2.45 -4.30
C PHE A 3 -10.22 3.42 -4.45
N ARG A 4 -10.77 3.51 -5.67
CA ARG A 4 -12.00 4.24 -5.91
C ARG A 4 -13.18 3.43 -5.36
N GLY A 5 -13.98 4.07 -4.52
CA GLY A 5 -15.15 3.43 -3.90
C GLY A 5 -14.78 2.53 -2.74
N ARG A 6 -15.55 1.46 -2.57
CA ARG A 6 -15.44 0.56 -1.41
C ARG A 6 -14.24 -0.38 -1.52
N VAL A 7 -13.68 -0.71 -0.34
CA VAL A 7 -12.63 -1.71 -0.21
C VAL A 7 -13.10 -2.84 0.71
N ARG A 8 -12.44 -3.99 0.58
CA ARG A 8 -12.61 -5.13 1.49
C ARG A 8 -11.26 -5.47 2.09
N VAL A 9 -11.20 -5.58 3.42
CA VAL A 9 -10.00 -6.02 4.12
C VAL A 9 -9.90 -7.54 3.99
N THR A 10 -8.78 -8.02 3.44
CA THR A 10 -8.51 -9.46 3.31
C THR A 10 -7.57 -9.97 4.39
N SER A 11 -6.73 -9.10 4.97
CA SER A 11 -5.88 -9.43 6.11
C SER A 11 -5.58 -8.17 6.90
N PRO A 12 -5.89 -8.13 8.22
CA PRO A 12 -5.77 -6.92 9.02
C PRO A 12 -4.31 -6.59 9.38
N PHE A 13 -4.10 -5.34 9.79
CA PHE A 13 -2.85 -4.89 10.37
C PHE A 13 -2.66 -5.52 11.76
N GLY A 14 -1.42 -5.86 12.08
CA GLY A 14 -1.04 -6.30 13.41
C GLY A 14 -0.80 -7.79 13.50
N TRP A 15 -0.81 -8.30 14.72
CA TRP A 15 -0.55 -9.71 14.97
C TRP A 15 -1.63 -10.59 14.40
N ARG A 16 -1.20 -11.65 13.68
CA ARG A 16 -2.09 -12.63 13.07
C ARG A 16 -1.47 -14.02 13.18
N MET A 17 -2.25 -15.05 12.94
CA MET A 17 -1.75 -16.42 12.78
C MET A 17 -1.55 -16.70 11.30
N LEU A 18 -0.35 -17.15 10.95
CA LEU A 18 0.00 -17.49 9.58
C LEU A 18 0.69 -18.85 9.61
N ASN A 19 0.09 -19.85 8.96
CA ASN A 19 0.61 -21.23 8.93
C ASN A 19 0.92 -21.77 10.33
N GLY A 20 0.03 -21.48 11.29
CA GLY A 20 0.17 -21.95 12.68
C GLY A 20 1.13 -21.18 13.55
N ALA A 21 1.75 -20.11 13.05
CA ALA A 21 2.70 -19.28 13.79
C ALA A 21 2.21 -17.83 13.88
N LYS A 22 2.62 -17.14 14.94
CA LYS A 22 2.36 -15.69 15.06
C LYS A 22 3.19 -14.94 14.02
N ASP A 23 2.53 -14.01 13.35
CA ASP A 23 3.14 -13.15 12.34
C ASP A 23 2.64 -11.73 12.53
N PHE A 24 3.54 -10.75 12.52
CA PHE A 24 3.15 -9.34 12.60
C PHE A 24 2.99 -8.78 11.19
N HIS A 25 1.76 -8.42 10.83
CA HIS A 25 1.44 -7.82 9.54
C HIS A 25 1.60 -6.30 9.64
N ASN A 26 2.62 -5.76 8.98
CA ASN A 26 2.98 -4.34 9.06
C ASN A 26 2.20 -3.43 8.10
N GLY A 27 1.11 -3.91 7.59
CA GLY A 27 0.19 -3.17 6.74
C GLY A 27 -1.16 -3.83 6.76
N VAL A 28 -2.05 -3.37 5.91
CA VAL A 28 -3.36 -3.99 5.71
C VAL A 28 -3.46 -4.48 4.28
N ASP A 29 -3.99 -5.69 4.08
CA ASP A 29 -4.24 -6.23 2.76
C ASP A 29 -5.68 -5.93 2.35
N LEU A 30 -5.84 -5.35 1.16
CA LEU A 30 -7.10 -4.84 0.67
C LEU A 30 -7.36 -5.30 -0.76
N VAL A 31 -8.64 -5.37 -1.11
CA VAL A 31 -9.08 -5.44 -2.50
C VAL A 31 -10.11 -4.35 -2.75
N GLY A 32 -10.10 -3.78 -3.95
CA GLY A 32 -11.13 -2.86 -4.37
C GLY A 32 -12.40 -3.62 -4.79
N VAL A 33 -13.55 -3.16 -4.34
CA VAL A 33 -14.82 -3.81 -4.66
C VAL A 33 -15.30 -3.42 -6.05
N TYR A 34 -15.12 -2.15 -6.43
CA TYR A 34 -15.62 -1.62 -7.71
C TYR A 34 -14.52 -1.37 -8.74
N SER A 35 -13.27 -1.30 -8.32
CA SER A 35 -12.16 -0.97 -9.21
C SER A 35 -10.88 -1.61 -8.71
N THR A 36 -10.01 -2.02 -9.64
CA THR A 36 -8.65 -2.46 -9.36
C THR A 36 -7.63 -1.33 -9.50
N ASP A 37 -8.05 -0.13 -9.86
CA ASP A 37 -7.17 1.02 -9.91
C ASP A 37 -6.79 1.45 -8.50
N ILE A 38 -5.48 1.54 -8.25
CA ILE A 38 -4.93 2.05 -7.00
C ILE A 38 -4.74 3.55 -7.14
N VAL A 39 -5.27 4.30 -6.19
CA VAL A 39 -5.20 5.76 -6.18
C VAL A 39 -4.52 6.25 -4.92
N SER A 40 -3.91 7.44 -4.98
CA SER A 40 -3.26 8.02 -3.81
C SER A 40 -4.31 8.52 -2.82
N PRO A 41 -4.25 8.07 -1.55
CA PRO A 41 -5.17 8.57 -0.53
C PRO A 41 -4.94 10.02 -0.13
N LEU A 42 -3.74 10.54 -0.36
CA LEU A 42 -3.33 11.91 0.00
C LEU A 42 -2.42 12.49 -1.08
N ASP A 43 -2.31 13.82 -1.08
CA ASP A 43 -1.29 14.50 -1.86
C ASP A 43 0.11 14.13 -1.36
N GLY A 44 1.06 14.03 -2.25
CA GLY A 44 2.45 13.73 -1.87
C GLY A 44 3.38 13.68 -3.06
N THR A 45 4.59 13.18 -2.78
CA THR A 45 5.64 12.99 -3.77
C THR A 45 6.01 11.51 -3.84
N VAL A 46 6.08 10.97 -5.03
CA VAL A 46 6.54 9.59 -5.25
C VAL A 46 8.05 9.56 -4.99
N ILE A 47 8.47 8.84 -3.94
CA ILE A 47 9.89 8.71 -3.60
C ILE A 47 10.47 7.37 -4.05
N MET A 48 9.61 6.42 -4.43
CA MET A 48 10.04 5.13 -4.97
C MET A 48 8.94 4.57 -5.85
N ALA A 49 9.32 4.09 -7.04
CA ALA A 49 8.44 3.35 -7.93
C ALA A 49 9.29 2.33 -8.69
N GLY A 50 9.06 1.04 -8.46
CA GLY A 50 9.88 0.00 -9.07
C GLY A 50 9.55 -1.38 -8.55
N TYR A 51 10.43 -2.34 -8.86
CA TYR A 51 10.24 -3.75 -8.52
C TYR A 51 11.15 -4.16 -7.37
N GLY A 52 10.58 -4.87 -6.39
CA GLY A 52 11.30 -5.53 -5.32
C GLY A 52 10.90 -6.99 -5.26
N THR A 53 11.80 -7.87 -4.77
CA THR A 53 11.59 -9.31 -4.81
C THR A 53 10.33 -9.74 -4.05
N GLU A 54 10.17 -9.32 -2.81
CA GLU A 54 9.05 -9.74 -1.98
C GLU A 54 7.76 -8.98 -2.30
N CYS A 55 7.90 -7.68 -2.48
CA CYS A 55 6.78 -6.76 -2.66
C CYS A 55 6.28 -6.71 -4.10
N GLY A 56 7.10 -7.09 -5.07
CA GLY A 56 6.80 -6.95 -6.48
C GLY A 56 6.85 -5.49 -6.93
N ASN A 57 5.95 -5.11 -7.82
CA ASN A 57 5.83 -3.72 -8.23
C ASN A 57 5.30 -2.90 -7.06
N GLN A 58 6.04 -1.85 -6.69
CA GLN A 58 5.77 -1.07 -5.48
C GLN A 58 5.92 0.42 -5.72
N ILE A 59 5.18 1.18 -4.91
CA ILE A 59 5.25 2.65 -4.89
C ILE A 59 5.32 3.10 -3.44
N GLN A 60 6.12 4.14 -3.20
CA GLN A 60 6.12 4.86 -1.94
C GLN A 60 5.78 6.32 -2.22
N VAL A 61 4.80 6.86 -1.51
CA VAL A 61 4.38 8.26 -1.59
C VAL A 61 4.68 8.93 -0.24
N TYR A 62 5.53 9.94 -0.26
CA TYR A 62 5.83 10.73 0.94
C TYR A 62 4.88 11.92 1.00
N THR A 63 4.11 12.00 2.09
CA THR A 63 3.10 13.03 2.25
C THR A 63 3.64 14.22 3.03
N ARG A 64 3.00 15.40 2.89
CA ARG A 64 3.38 16.61 3.62
C ARG A 64 3.20 16.50 5.13
N PHE A 65 2.49 15.45 5.60
CA PHE A 65 2.31 15.22 7.02
C PHE A 65 3.43 14.39 7.64
N GLY A 66 4.50 14.17 6.90
CA GLY A 66 5.68 13.45 7.40
C GLY A 66 5.51 11.94 7.46
N ARG A 67 4.66 11.37 6.63
CA ARG A 67 4.41 9.92 6.57
C ARG A 67 4.57 9.41 5.16
N THR A 68 5.07 8.19 5.04
CA THR A 68 5.21 7.48 3.77
C THR A 68 4.12 6.43 3.63
N LEU A 69 3.42 6.48 2.51
CA LEU A 69 2.43 5.49 2.12
C LEU A 69 3.10 4.46 1.22
N PHE A 70 2.92 3.18 1.51
CA PHE A 70 3.60 2.08 0.84
C PHE A 70 2.58 1.15 0.19
N PHE A 71 2.77 0.89 -1.11
CA PHE A 71 1.85 0.09 -1.94
C PHE A 71 2.62 -1.04 -2.58
N CYS A 72 2.19 -2.28 -2.36
CA CYS A 72 2.83 -3.51 -2.87
C CYS A 72 1.97 -4.29 -3.82
N HIS A 73 2.61 -5.21 -4.53
CA HIS A 73 2.02 -6.25 -5.37
C HIS A 73 1.25 -5.73 -6.57
N MET A 74 1.63 -4.53 -7.05
CA MET A 74 0.94 -3.89 -8.17
C MET A 74 1.22 -4.62 -9.48
N LYS A 75 0.22 -4.65 -10.36
CA LYS A 75 0.36 -5.19 -11.70
C LYS A 75 1.11 -4.21 -12.58
N THR A 76 0.73 -2.94 -12.53
CA THR A 76 1.33 -1.87 -13.32
C THR A 76 1.54 -0.64 -12.46
N LEU A 77 2.53 0.18 -12.84
CA LEU A 77 2.85 1.45 -12.21
C LEU A 77 2.58 2.56 -13.21
N SER A 78 1.80 3.57 -12.80
CA SER A 78 1.43 4.70 -13.65
C SER A 78 2.21 5.97 -13.33
N VAL A 79 3.09 5.94 -12.33
CA VAL A 79 3.89 7.08 -11.89
C VAL A 79 5.34 6.67 -11.70
N ARG A 80 6.23 7.67 -11.63
CA ARG A 80 7.68 7.51 -11.44
C ARG A 80 8.13 8.24 -10.19
N ALA A 81 9.27 7.80 -9.65
CA ALA A 81 9.92 8.52 -8.56
C ALA A 81 10.20 9.98 -8.97
N GLY A 82 9.92 10.90 -8.08
CA GLY A 82 10.06 12.35 -8.31
C GLY A 82 8.78 13.05 -8.71
N GLU A 83 7.76 12.33 -9.17
CA GLU A 83 6.47 12.93 -9.52
C GLU A 83 5.70 13.35 -8.27
N THR A 84 5.00 14.47 -8.36
CA THR A 84 4.00 14.84 -7.36
C THR A 84 2.66 14.22 -7.75
N VAL A 85 1.90 13.79 -6.74
CA VAL A 85 0.57 13.22 -6.93
C VAL A 85 -0.43 13.95 -6.05
N ILE A 86 -1.67 13.98 -6.49
CA ILE A 86 -2.77 14.55 -5.70
C ILE A 86 -3.68 13.42 -5.23
N GLN A 87 -4.45 13.70 -4.20
CA GLN A 87 -5.45 12.76 -3.69
C GLN A 87 -6.37 12.30 -4.82
N GLY A 88 -6.56 10.98 -4.92
CA GLY A 88 -7.40 10.38 -5.96
C GLY A 88 -6.70 10.09 -7.29
N GLN A 89 -5.47 10.55 -7.46
CA GLN A 89 -4.71 10.30 -8.69
C GLN A 89 -4.32 8.82 -8.78
N LYS A 90 -4.48 8.23 -9.97
CA LYS A 90 -4.12 6.84 -10.21
C LYS A 90 -2.61 6.64 -10.07
N LEU A 91 -2.22 5.66 -9.27
CA LEU A 91 -0.84 5.22 -9.10
C LEU A 91 -0.52 3.99 -9.95
N GLY A 92 -1.51 3.17 -10.21
CA GLY A 92 -1.35 1.94 -10.97
C GLY A 92 -2.54 1.02 -10.79
N VAL A 93 -2.32 -0.28 -10.99
CA VAL A 93 -3.37 -1.30 -10.92
C VAL A 93 -2.95 -2.39 -9.91
N MET A 94 -3.90 -2.85 -9.11
CA MET A 94 -3.73 -3.96 -8.19
C MET A 94 -3.33 -5.22 -8.97
N GLY A 95 -2.42 -6.01 -8.40
CA GLY A 95 -1.98 -7.25 -9.00
C GLY A 95 -1.60 -8.30 -7.98
N ALA A 96 -0.70 -9.20 -8.39
CA ALA A 96 -0.23 -10.30 -7.57
C ALA A 96 1.28 -10.52 -7.76
N THR A 97 2.02 -9.43 -7.93
CA THR A 97 3.48 -9.48 -8.14
C THR A 97 4.24 -9.59 -6.83
N GLY A 98 5.45 -10.16 -6.89
CA GLY A 98 6.30 -10.37 -5.73
C GLY A 98 6.14 -11.75 -5.11
N THR A 99 7.18 -12.21 -4.40
CA THR A 99 7.21 -13.56 -3.83
C THR A 99 6.33 -13.74 -2.60
N LYS A 100 5.92 -12.64 -1.96
CA LYS A 100 5.06 -12.66 -0.76
C LYS A 100 3.58 -12.51 -1.10
N CYS A 101 3.20 -12.58 -2.37
CA CYS A 101 1.82 -12.44 -2.80
C CYS A 101 1.29 -13.77 -3.33
N PHE A 102 0.27 -14.32 -2.69
CA PHE A 102 -0.33 -15.61 -3.03
C PHE A 102 -1.72 -15.46 -3.68
N GLY A 103 -2.17 -14.25 -3.90
CA GLY A 103 -3.43 -13.94 -4.57
C GLY A 103 -3.54 -12.43 -4.76
N ALA A 104 -4.26 -11.98 -5.77
CA ALA A 104 -4.35 -10.57 -6.09
C ALA A 104 -4.90 -9.74 -4.93
N HIS A 105 -4.11 -8.79 -4.45
CA HIS A 105 -4.48 -7.83 -3.41
C HIS A 105 -3.51 -6.66 -3.40
N LEU A 106 -3.84 -5.62 -2.67
CA LEU A 106 -2.93 -4.54 -2.33
C LEU A 106 -2.46 -4.73 -0.89
N HIS A 107 -1.15 -4.77 -0.67
CA HIS A 107 -0.59 -4.59 0.65
C HIS A 107 -0.32 -3.09 0.83
N PHE A 108 -0.99 -2.46 1.79
CA PHE A 108 -0.88 -1.03 2.06
C PHE A 108 -0.31 -0.81 3.45
N GLY A 109 0.79 -0.06 3.53
CA GLY A 109 1.45 0.28 4.79
C GLY A 109 1.63 1.77 4.96
N VAL A 110 1.80 2.21 6.21
CA VAL A 110 2.05 3.61 6.57
C VAL A 110 3.23 3.67 7.53
N TYR A 111 4.21 4.51 7.24
CA TYR A 111 5.42 4.66 8.05
C TYR A 111 5.63 6.12 8.40
N GLU A 112 6.11 6.37 9.62
CA GLU A 112 6.55 7.72 9.99
C GLU A 112 7.83 8.06 9.26
N GLY A 113 7.97 9.32 8.84
CA GLY A 113 9.14 9.80 8.15
C GLY A 113 9.13 9.48 6.67
N LYS A 114 10.27 9.74 6.03
CA LYS A 114 10.47 9.52 4.60
C LYS A 114 11.06 8.13 4.37
N GLY A 115 10.33 7.30 3.65
CA GLY A 115 10.71 5.92 3.40
C GLY A 115 10.16 4.96 4.44
N ARG A 116 10.78 3.78 4.57
CA ARG A 116 10.27 2.69 5.39
C ARG A 116 11.13 2.36 6.62
N SER A 117 12.10 3.20 6.93
CA SER A 117 12.97 2.96 8.09
C SER A 117 12.38 3.47 9.40
N GLY A 118 11.35 4.29 9.33
CA GLY A 118 10.68 4.81 10.52
C GLY A 118 9.68 3.83 11.11
N LYS A 119 8.97 4.31 12.14
CA LYS A 119 7.96 3.51 12.84
C LYS A 119 6.81 3.17 11.90
N VAL A 120 6.42 1.88 11.88
CA VAL A 120 5.22 1.45 11.18
C VAL A 120 3.98 1.88 11.98
N LEU A 121 2.99 2.39 11.27
CA LEU A 121 1.73 2.85 11.85
C LEU A 121 0.59 1.90 11.48
N ASP A 122 -0.52 1.96 12.22
CA ASP A 122 -1.69 1.14 11.93
C ASP A 122 -2.39 1.66 10.67
N ALA A 123 -2.21 0.95 9.56
CA ALA A 123 -2.75 1.34 8.26
C ALA A 123 -4.28 1.31 8.23
N GLU A 124 -4.92 0.42 9.00
CA GLU A 124 -6.38 0.38 9.08
C GLU A 124 -6.94 1.61 9.77
N LYS A 125 -6.30 2.07 10.85
CA LYS A 125 -6.69 3.33 11.52
C LYS A 125 -6.48 4.51 10.59
N PHE A 126 -5.36 4.53 9.88
CA PHE A 126 -5.06 5.58 8.92
C PHE A 126 -6.18 5.71 7.87
N LEU A 127 -6.68 4.59 7.38
CA LEU A 127 -7.75 4.56 6.38
C LEU A 127 -9.16 4.62 7.00
N ASN A 128 -9.25 4.70 8.31
CA ASN A 128 -10.53 4.74 9.04
C ASN A 128 -11.38 3.47 8.81
N LEU A 129 -10.71 2.32 8.77
CA LEU A 129 -11.35 1.01 8.57
C LEU A 129 -11.58 0.23 9.87
N LYS A 130 -11.26 0.86 11.02
CA LYS A 130 -11.27 0.16 12.29
C LYS A 130 -11.80 1.10 13.38
#